data_39d4a366e6493e73071f4fd943d104ee
#
_entry.id   39d4a366e6493e73071f4fd943d104ee
#
_cell.length_a   1.000
_cell.length_b   1.000
_cell.length_c   1.000
_cell.angle_alpha   90.00
_cell.angle_beta   90.00
_cell.angle_gamma   90.00
#
_symmetry.space_group_name_H-M   'P 1'
#
loop_
_entity.id
_entity.type
_entity.pdbx_description
1 polymer ?
#
loop_
_entity_poly.entity_id
_entity_poly.type
_entity_poly.pdbx_seq_one_letter_code
_entity_poly.pdbx_strand_id
1 'polypeptide(L)'
;MEEYLEQRSRKFQRVGWNVAGSRLLAVSCWLAQLNRLRVKRKFADIDIFLVFVLVSLAIKFVSSSLIVILLLSLSVSYVVKKLVTKLYLEDILETLSRDSQKQLVLKLMDFCELKSTDPESISDLSRSLQDEQSCEKMQEILLKFVFEDTKYYAL
;
A
#
# COMPACT_ATOMS: atom_id res chain seq x y z
N MET A 1 12.88 -15.60 4.58
CA MET A 1 12.91 -14.49 3.61
C MET A 1 12.73 -15.00 2.17
N GLU A 2 13.60 -15.89 1.69
CA GLU A 2 13.55 -16.35 0.29
C GLU A 2 12.23 -17.02 -0.10
N GLU A 3 11.69 -17.88 0.74
CA GLU A 3 10.40 -18.56 0.49
C GLU A 3 9.25 -17.54 0.31
N TYR A 4 9.20 -16.49 1.14
CA TYR A 4 8.22 -15.42 1.02
C TYR A 4 8.37 -14.66 -0.30
N LEU A 5 9.62 -14.29 -0.64
CA LEU A 5 9.92 -13.57 -1.89
C LEU A 5 9.55 -14.40 -3.12
N GLU A 6 9.82 -15.69 -3.10
CA GLU A 6 9.48 -16.59 -4.19
C GLU A 6 7.97 -16.74 -4.34
N GLN A 7 7.24 -16.94 -3.26
CA GLN A 7 5.78 -17.05 -3.29
C GLN A 7 5.13 -15.76 -3.83
N ARG A 8 5.57 -14.59 -3.37
CA ARG A 8 5.06 -13.29 -3.84
C ARG A 8 5.47 -13.01 -5.28
N SER A 9 6.70 -13.30 -5.66
CA SER A 9 7.17 -13.16 -7.04
C SER A 9 6.33 -13.98 -8.02
N ARG A 10 6.02 -15.24 -7.69
CA ARG A 10 5.12 -16.08 -8.50
C ARG A 10 3.73 -15.47 -8.67
N LYS A 11 3.22 -14.78 -7.64
CA LYS A 11 1.93 -14.09 -7.72
C LYS A 11 1.96 -12.95 -8.75
N PHE A 12 3.01 -12.12 -8.71
CA PHE A 12 3.19 -11.04 -9.70
C PHE A 12 3.46 -11.57 -11.12
N GLN A 13 4.19 -12.68 -11.26
CA GLN A 13 4.39 -13.32 -12.57
C GLN A 13 3.07 -13.79 -13.19
N ARG A 14 2.13 -14.33 -12.42
CA ARG A 14 0.79 -14.71 -12.91
C ARG A 14 0.00 -13.54 -13.48
N VAL A 15 0.28 -12.33 -13.01
CA VAL A 15 -0.35 -11.09 -13.51
C VAL A 15 0.43 -10.50 -14.69
N GLY A 16 1.47 -11.19 -15.17
CA GLY A 16 2.22 -10.84 -16.39
C GLY A 16 3.47 -9.99 -16.16
N TRP A 17 4.02 -9.98 -14.95
CA TRP A 17 5.33 -9.38 -14.68
C TRP A 17 6.46 -10.31 -15.12
N ASN A 18 7.54 -9.73 -15.63
CA ASN A 18 8.79 -10.46 -15.87
C ASN A 18 9.42 -10.87 -14.51
N VAL A 19 10.41 -11.77 -14.56
CA VAL A 19 11.05 -12.31 -13.35
C VAL A 19 11.64 -11.20 -12.47
N ALA A 20 12.31 -10.23 -13.09
CA ALA A 20 12.96 -9.13 -12.39
C ALA A 20 11.96 -8.19 -11.70
N GLY A 21 10.97 -7.67 -12.43
CA GLY A 21 9.95 -6.80 -11.88
C GLY A 21 9.13 -7.47 -10.79
N SER A 22 8.81 -8.76 -10.94
CA SER A 22 8.08 -9.53 -9.92
C SER A 22 8.88 -9.69 -8.63
N ARG A 23 10.21 -9.88 -8.70
CA ARG A 23 11.08 -9.94 -7.54
C ARG A 23 11.21 -8.60 -6.83
N LEU A 24 11.39 -7.49 -7.59
CA LEU A 24 11.44 -6.14 -7.00
C LEU A 24 10.14 -5.79 -6.25
N LEU A 25 8.99 -6.10 -6.83
CA LEU A 25 7.70 -5.92 -6.17
C LEU A 25 7.56 -6.82 -4.94
N ALA A 26 8.02 -8.07 -4.99
CA ALA A 26 8.01 -8.97 -3.84
C ALA A 26 8.88 -8.44 -2.70
N VAL A 27 10.07 -7.90 -3.00
CA VAL A 27 10.97 -7.25 -2.03
C VAL A 27 10.31 -6.02 -1.42
N SER A 28 9.63 -5.21 -2.23
CA SER A 28 8.90 -4.04 -1.73
C SER A 28 7.78 -4.43 -0.76
N CYS A 29 7.03 -5.49 -1.05
CA CYS A 29 6.01 -6.04 -0.16
C CYS A 29 6.64 -6.57 1.13
N TRP A 30 7.78 -7.26 1.04
CA TRP A 30 8.49 -7.76 2.20
C TRP A 30 8.99 -6.65 3.12
N LEU A 31 9.59 -5.58 2.56
CA LEU A 31 10.01 -4.41 3.34
C LEU A 31 8.83 -3.73 4.01
N ALA A 32 7.72 -3.58 3.30
CA ALA A 32 6.49 -3.00 3.85
C ALA A 32 5.94 -3.83 5.01
N GLN A 33 6.01 -5.16 4.92
CA GLN A 33 5.58 -6.08 5.96
C GLN A 33 6.54 -6.07 7.16
N LEU A 34 7.85 -6.12 6.92
CA LEU A 34 8.88 -6.11 7.97
C LEU A 34 8.71 -4.91 8.91
N ASN A 35 8.51 -3.74 8.32
CA ASN A 35 8.36 -2.48 9.04
C ASN A 35 6.92 -2.18 9.43
N ARG A 36 5.97 -3.09 9.14
CA ARG A 36 4.53 -2.91 9.40
C ARG A 36 4.00 -1.56 8.91
N LEU A 37 4.46 -1.12 7.73
CA LEU A 37 4.12 0.18 7.18
C LEU A 37 2.61 0.26 6.93
N ARG A 38 2.01 1.29 7.51
CA ARG A 38 0.58 1.59 7.35
C ARG A 38 0.40 2.79 6.48
N VAL A 39 -0.67 2.77 5.73
CA VAL A 39 -1.05 3.86 4.83
C VAL A 39 -2.51 4.22 4.99
N LYS A 40 -2.83 5.46 4.69
CA LYS A 40 -4.18 6.00 4.71
C LYS A 40 -4.49 6.58 3.33
N ARG A 41 -5.72 6.40 2.85
CA ARG A 41 -6.17 7.02 1.61
C ARG A 41 -6.25 8.54 1.76
N LYS A 42 -5.75 9.32 0.79
CA LYS A 42 -5.67 10.79 0.85
C LYS A 42 -6.99 11.46 1.19
N PHE A 43 -8.09 10.95 0.71
CA PHE A 43 -9.42 11.53 0.93
C PHE A 43 -10.27 10.74 1.94
N ALA A 44 -9.66 9.89 2.75
CA ALA A 44 -10.40 9.06 3.71
C ALA A 44 -11.27 9.87 4.68
N ASP A 45 -10.82 11.04 5.09
CA ASP A 45 -11.60 11.88 6.03
C ASP A 45 -12.84 12.49 5.36
N ILE A 46 -12.74 12.83 4.05
CA ILE A 46 -13.89 13.29 3.25
C ILE A 46 -14.86 12.14 3.03
N ASP A 47 -14.37 10.94 2.70
CA ASP A 47 -15.20 9.76 2.52
C ASP A 47 -15.97 9.42 3.82
N ILE A 48 -15.29 9.52 4.98
CA ILE A 48 -15.91 9.29 6.30
C ILE A 48 -16.98 10.33 6.60
N PHE A 49 -16.73 11.61 6.31
CA PHE A 49 -17.69 12.67 6.49
C PHE A 49 -18.92 12.49 5.58
N LEU A 50 -18.72 12.11 4.33
CA LEU A 50 -19.79 11.84 3.40
C LEU A 50 -20.68 10.66 3.84
N VAL A 51 -20.04 9.57 4.33
CA VAL A 51 -20.77 8.45 4.93
C VAL A 51 -21.58 8.91 6.14
N PHE A 52 -21.01 9.74 7.02
CA PHE A 52 -21.72 10.30 8.17
C PHE A 52 -22.99 11.07 7.74
N VAL A 53 -22.85 11.95 6.74
CA VAL A 53 -23.98 12.74 6.21
C VAL A 53 -25.06 11.83 5.61
N LEU A 54 -24.66 10.88 4.74
CA LEU A 54 -25.61 9.97 4.09
C LEU A 54 -26.36 9.09 5.10
N VAL A 55 -25.64 8.56 6.09
CA VAL A 55 -26.26 7.75 7.17
C VAL A 55 -27.21 8.60 8.00
N SER A 56 -26.82 9.84 8.35
CA SER A 56 -27.68 10.76 9.09
C SER A 56 -28.98 11.06 8.34
N LEU A 57 -28.90 11.31 7.02
CA LEU A 57 -30.07 11.51 6.17
C LEU A 57 -30.96 10.27 6.10
N ALA A 58 -30.37 9.10 5.90
CA ALA A 58 -31.13 7.85 5.83
C ALA A 58 -31.88 7.55 7.15
N ILE A 59 -31.22 7.75 8.28
CA ILE A 59 -31.85 7.51 9.60
C ILE A 59 -32.95 8.52 9.88
N LYS A 60 -32.82 9.77 9.40
CA LYS A 60 -33.85 10.80 9.56
C LYS A 60 -35.20 10.38 8.96
N PHE A 61 -35.22 9.59 7.90
CA PHE A 61 -36.45 9.03 7.34
C PHE A 61 -37.12 7.97 8.22
N VAL A 62 -36.35 7.31 9.06
CA VAL A 62 -36.84 6.21 9.93
C VAL A 62 -37.12 6.71 11.35
N SER A 63 -36.38 7.69 11.83
CA SER A 63 -36.49 8.22 13.20
C SER A 63 -36.48 9.74 13.22
N SER A 64 -37.42 10.34 13.94
CA SER A 64 -37.44 11.78 14.22
C SER A 64 -36.55 12.19 15.41
N SER A 65 -35.99 11.23 16.15
CA SER A 65 -35.15 11.51 17.30
C SER A 65 -33.74 11.89 16.90
N LEU A 66 -33.33 13.12 17.12
CA LEU A 66 -31.99 13.63 16.84
C LEU A 66 -30.89 12.84 17.56
N ILE A 67 -31.17 12.39 18.79
CA ILE A 67 -30.20 11.64 19.59
C ILE A 67 -29.89 10.30 18.93
N VAL A 68 -30.92 9.58 18.46
CA VAL A 68 -30.75 8.29 17.77
C VAL A 68 -29.98 8.47 16.46
N ILE A 69 -30.30 9.50 15.68
CA ILE A 69 -29.59 9.83 14.44
C ILE A 69 -28.11 10.05 14.70
N LEU A 70 -27.77 10.89 15.70
CA LEU A 70 -26.38 11.18 16.03
C LEU A 70 -25.60 9.95 16.49
N LEU A 71 -26.16 9.16 17.42
CA LEU A 71 -25.49 7.98 17.96
C LEU A 71 -25.20 6.93 16.87
N LEU A 72 -26.18 6.63 16.02
CA LEU A 72 -26.01 5.65 14.94
C LEU A 72 -25.01 6.17 13.89
N SER A 73 -25.12 7.45 13.50
CA SER A 73 -24.19 8.02 12.51
C SER A 73 -22.75 8.06 13.02
N LEU A 74 -22.53 8.38 14.28
CA LEU A 74 -21.19 8.34 14.90
C LEU A 74 -20.65 6.91 14.97
N SER A 75 -21.50 5.94 15.33
CA SER A 75 -21.10 4.53 15.40
C SER A 75 -20.67 3.98 14.04
N VAL A 76 -21.45 4.24 12.99
CA VAL A 76 -21.11 3.81 11.63
C VAL A 76 -19.83 4.51 11.16
N SER A 77 -19.71 5.82 11.36
CA SER A 77 -18.52 6.58 10.98
C SER A 77 -17.26 6.08 11.68
N TYR A 78 -17.36 5.71 12.96
CA TYR A 78 -16.28 5.11 13.72
C TYR A 78 -15.84 3.76 13.14
N VAL A 79 -16.79 2.89 12.78
CA VAL A 79 -16.50 1.60 12.14
C VAL A 79 -15.82 1.80 10.79
N VAL A 80 -16.35 2.69 9.95
CA VAL A 80 -15.76 3.01 8.63
C VAL A 80 -14.35 3.57 8.80
N LYS A 81 -14.15 4.50 9.74
CA LYS A 81 -12.81 5.02 10.05
C LYS A 81 -11.84 3.90 10.41
N LYS A 82 -12.26 2.97 11.29
CA LYS A 82 -11.42 1.84 11.70
C LYS A 82 -11.05 0.90 10.54
N LEU A 83 -11.96 0.70 9.58
CA LEU A 83 -11.71 -0.11 8.39
C LEU A 83 -10.77 0.58 7.41
N VAL A 84 -10.98 1.88 7.15
CA VAL A 84 -10.22 2.65 6.15
C VAL A 84 -8.79 2.97 6.62
N THR A 85 -8.57 3.12 7.95
CA THR A 85 -7.25 3.47 8.50
C THR A 85 -6.33 2.27 8.74
N LYS A 86 -6.79 1.04 8.51
CA LYS A 86 -5.98 -0.18 8.73
C LYS A 86 -5.48 -0.81 7.42
N LEU A 87 -5.11 0.01 6.46
CA LEU A 87 -4.52 -0.49 5.23
C LEU A 87 -3.01 -0.68 5.44
N TYR A 88 -2.53 -1.88 5.14
CA TYR A 88 -1.10 -2.15 5.09
C TYR A 88 -0.57 -1.81 3.70
N LEU A 89 0.65 -1.25 3.66
CA LEU A 89 1.28 -0.89 2.40
C LEU A 89 1.46 -2.10 1.48
N GLU A 90 1.73 -3.27 2.06
CA GLU A 90 1.84 -4.53 1.34
C GLU A 90 0.59 -4.83 0.49
N ASP A 91 -0.61 -4.72 1.08
CA ASP A 91 -1.88 -4.97 0.37
C ASP A 91 -2.10 -3.95 -0.75
N ILE A 92 -1.69 -2.70 -0.52
CA ILE A 92 -1.80 -1.65 -1.52
C ILE A 92 -0.89 -1.90 -2.71
N LEU A 93 0.37 -2.27 -2.48
CA LEU A 93 1.33 -2.57 -3.55
C LEU A 93 0.83 -3.67 -4.49
N GLU A 94 0.10 -4.65 -3.95
CA GLU A 94 -0.52 -5.71 -4.76
C GLU A 94 -1.71 -5.21 -5.59
N THR A 95 -2.48 -4.25 -5.08
CA THR A 95 -3.70 -3.73 -5.70
C THR A 95 -3.48 -2.50 -6.57
N LEU A 96 -2.24 -1.96 -6.60
CA LEU A 96 -1.89 -0.84 -7.46
C LEU A 96 -2.14 -1.17 -8.94
N SER A 97 -2.48 -0.13 -9.71
CA SER A 97 -2.57 -0.24 -11.16
C SER A 97 -1.22 -0.69 -11.74
N ARG A 98 -1.26 -1.41 -12.85
CA ARG A 98 -0.04 -1.91 -13.51
C ARG A 98 0.93 -0.77 -13.87
N ASP A 99 0.40 0.40 -14.22
CA ASP A 99 1.22 1.56 -14.57
C ASP A 99 1.92 2.14 -13.32
N SER A 100 1.23 2.22 -12.19
CA SER A 100 1.85 2.62 -10.92
C SER A 100 2.90 1.61 -10.45
N GLN A 101 2.63 0.31 -10.60
CA GLN A 101 3.62 -0.73 -10.31
C GLN A 101 4.86 -0.61 -11.20
N LYS A 102 4.69 -0.29 -12.50
CA LYS A 102 5.82 -0.04 -13.42
C LYS A 102 6.66 1.15 -12.98
N GLN A 103 6.02 2.25 -12.61
CA GLN A 103 6.73 3.44 -12.12
C GLN A 103 7.53 3.12 -10.85
N LEU A 104 6.95 2.36 -9.92
CA LEU A 104 7.66 1.91 -8.73
C LEU A 104 8.88 1.05 -9.08
N VAL A 105 8.70 0.06 -9.96
CA VAL A 105 9.80 -0.82 -10.41
C VAL A 105 10.91 -0.01 -11.06
N LEU A 106 10.59 0.98 -11.92
CA LEU A 106 11.59 1.84 -12.55
C LEU A 106 12.35 2.68 -11.52
N LYS A 107 11.67 3.28 -10.54
CA LYS A 107 12.32 4.03 -9.45
C LYS A 107 13.25 3.14 -8.61
N LEU A 108 12.85 1.91 -8.36
CA LEU A 108 13.66 0.94 -7.61
C LEU A 108 14.86 0.45 -8.42
N MET A 109 14.69 0.23 -9.72
CA MET A 109 15.80 -0.14 -10.62
C MET A 109 16.84 0.97 -10.70
N ASP A 110 16.41 2.23 -10.82
CA ASP A 110 17.28 3.40 -10.85
C ASP A 110 18.07 3.53 -9.54
N PHE A 111 17.40 3.35 -8.41
CA PHE A 111 18.06 3.36 -7.11
C PHE A 111 19.11 2.25 -6.95
N CYS A 112 18.80 1.06 -7.42
CA CYS A 112 19.71 -0.10 -7.31
C CYS A 112 20.79 -0.08 -8.39
N GLU A 113 20.88 0.97 -9.23
CA GLU A 113 21.77 1.06 -10.39
C GLU A 113 21.69 -0.18 -11.32
N LEU A 114 20.53 -0.84 -11.29
CA LEU A 114 20.30 -2.04 -12.11
C LEU A 114 20.14 -1.63 -13.58
N LYS A 115 21.23 -1.68 -14.34
CA LYS A 115 21.24 -1.38 -15.77
C LYS A 115 20.50 -2.44 -16.61
N SER A 116 20.23 -3.59 -16.02
CA SER A 116 19.65 -4.74 -16.72
C SER A 116 18.72 -5.52 -15.76
N THR A 117 17.70 -6.13 -16.34
CA THR A 117 16.77 -7.02 -15.64
C THR A 117 17.34 -8.44 -15.46
N ASP A 118 18.66 -8.60 -15.43
CA ASP A 118 19.31 -9.90 -15.29
C ASP A 118 19.08 -10.51 -13.91
N PRO A 119 18.80 -11.83 -13.85
CA PRO A 119 18.55 -12.53 -12.59
C PRO A 119 19.71 -12.47 -11.60
N GLU A 120 20.96 -12.36 -12.09
CA GLU A 120 22.17 -12.23 -11.25
C GLU A 120 22.19 -10.90 -10.50
N SER A 121 21.86 -9.79 -11.18
CA SER A 121 21.78 -8.47 -10.56
C SER A 121 20.73 -8.40 -9.44
N ILE A 122 19.70 -9.25 -9.49
CA ILE A 122 18.65 -9.31 -8.50
C ILE A 122 19.04 -10.19 -7.29
N SER A 123 19.91 -11.19 -7.51
CA SER A 123 20.47 -11.95 -6.38
C SER A 123 21.39 -11.06 -5.52
N ASP A 124 22.11 -10.13 -6.17
CA ASP A 124 22.93 -9.13 -5.48
C ASP A 124 22.08 -8.11 -4.72
N LEU A 125 20.88 -7.80 -5.22
CA LEU A 125 19.92 -6.98 -4.48
C LEU A 125 19.51 -7.63 -3.15
N SER A 126 19.26 -8.92 -3.11
CA SER A 126 18.92 -9.62 -1.87
C SER A 126 20.09 -9.63 -0.88
N ARG A 127 21.35 -9.54 -1.36
CA ARG A 127 22.53 -9.35 -0.52
C ARG A 127 22.69 -7.91 -0.04
N SER A 128 22.47 -6.93 -0.90
CA SER A 128 22.56 -5.52 -0.51
C SER A 128 21.46 -5.11 0.48
N LEU A 129 20.31 -5.80 0.46
CA LEU A 129 19.24 -5.61 1.45
C LEU A 129 19.54 -6.21 2.83
N GLN A 130 20.66 -6.90 3.01
CA GLN A 130 21.17 -7.27 4.34
C GLN A 130 21.85 -6.09 5.04
N ASP A 131 22.19 -5.02 4.29
CA ASP A 131 22.70 -3.78 4.86
C ASP A 131 21.51 -2.90 5.30
N GLU A 132 21.51 -2.51 6.58
CA GLU A 132 20.47 -1.70 7.21
C GLU A 132 20.26 -0.36 6.48
N GLN A 133 21.34 0.28 6.04
CA GLN A 133 21.31 1.55 5.34
C GLN A 133 20.60 1.44 3.97
N SER A 134 20.82 0.36 3.25
CA SER A 134 20.15 0.09 1.96
C SER A 134 18.66 -0.18 2.14
N CYS A 135 18.29 -0.88 3.20
CA CYS A 135 16.88 -1.08 3.57
C CYS A 135 16.16 0.22 3.90
N GLU A 136 16.80 1.10 4.69
CA GLU A 136 16.22 2.40 5.04
C GLU A 136 15.99 3.28 3.82
N LYS A 137 16.98 3.38 2.93
CA LYS A 137 16.86 4.15 1.68
C LYS A 137 15.76 3.59 0.77
N MET A 138 15.66 2.28 0.63
CA MET A 138 14.62 1.67 -0.16
C MET A 138 13.22 1.90 0.43
N GLN A 139 13.11 1.88 1.76
CA GLN A 139 11.90 2.23 2.47
C GLN A 139 11.51 3.70 2.22
N GLU A 140 12.48 4.62 2.26
CA GLU A 140 12.24 6.03 1.96
C GLU A 140 11.68 6.22 0.54
N ILE A 141 12.24 5.52 -0.45
CA ILE A 141 11.74 5.54 -1.83
C ILE A 141 10.30 5.02 -1.91
N LEU A 142 9.98 3.92 -1.22
CA LEU A 142 8.64 3.37 -1.15
C LEU A 142 7.65 4.37 -0.55
N LEU A 143 8.01 5.01 0.57
CA LEU A 143 7.17 6.00 1.24
C LEU A 143 6.98 7.24 0.36
N LYS A 144 8.05 7.71 -0.28
CA LYS A 144 8.00 8.84 -1.20
C LYS A 144 7.10 8.55 -2.41
N PHE A 145 7.25 7.35 -3.00
CA PHE A 145 6.38 6.90 -4.08
C PHE A 145 4.90 6.87 -3.66
N VAL A 146 4.60 6.31 -2.49
CA VAL A 146 3.23 6.27 -1.98
C VAL A 146 2.67 7.67 -1.80
N PHE A 147 3.46 8.61 -1.29
CA PHE A 147 3.03 9.98 -1.05
C PHE A 147 2.82 10.77 -2.36
N GLU A 148 3.72 10.67 -3.31
CA GLU A 148 3.72 11.49 -4.53
C GLU A 148 2.84 10.89 -5.64
N ASP A 149 2.96 9.59 -5.88
CA ASP A 149 2.43 8.93 -7.07
C ASP A 149 1.14 8.12 -6.81
N THR A 150 0.68 8.06 -5.55
CA THR A 150 -0.53 7.31 -5.24
C THR A 150 -1.60 8.15 -4.54
N LYS A 151 -2.78 7.53 -4.35
CA LYS A 151 -3.90 8.10 -3.58
C LYS A 151 -3.75 7.91 -2.06
N TYR A 152 -2.58 7.46 -1.61
CA TYR A 152 -2.30 7.13 -0.22
C TYR A 152 -1.20 8.01 0.35
N TYR A 153 -1.08 8.05 1.66
CA TYR A 153 0.06 8.58 2.39
C TYR A 153 0.40 7.67 3.57
N ALA A 154 1.67 7.63 3.93
CA ALA A 154 2.16 6.84 5.06
C ALA A 154 1.66 7.41 6.39
N LEU A 155 1.41 6.54 7.35
CA LEU A 155 1.01 6.85 8.72
C LEU A 155 2.19 6.69 9.66
#